data_ca85d52f1bb03b629d334d8fddbadfa0
#
_entry.id   ca85d52f1bb03b629d334d8fddbadfa0
#
_cell.length_a   1.000
_cell.length_b   1.000
_cell.length_c   1.000
_cell.angle_alpha   90.00
_cell.angle_beta   90.00
_cell.angle_gamma   90.00
#
_symmetry.space_group_name_H-M   'P 1'
#
loop_
_entity.id
_entity.type
_entity.pdbx_description
1 polymer ?
#
loop_
_entity_poly.entity_id
_entity_poly.type
_entity_poly.pdbx_seq_one_letter_code
_entity_poly.pdbx_strand_id
1 'polypeptide(L)'
;NLIATGNKLLQQAKGAYSAKIRRDQPTALVFLIDQSGSMGGGSLTIDGKTMSKADAAARIVNAALRELLKKSTKNDELRNYIDIAIIGYGKESKANMAWSGKLAGKTWVNMAELDENAEKTVISSWVFFPDGSSEEEKATVSSWFKPVASGLTPMLSAIQKATDLVREWIANGHNSSFPPVVINITDGEATDAKAPALLKAAETLSELRTDDGQVLFLNCHLSETEGDSVFFPNDKNELPPDEYARLLFDMSSVMPEKYRSEVEQIKKAASGLNYKGMTFNADGTRLVQFITVGTSY
;
A
#
# COMPACT_ATOMS: atom_id res chain seq x y z
N ASN A 1 34.08 -7.23 -24.14
CA ASN A 1 32.64 -7.16 -23.84
C ASN A 1 31.99 -8.46 -23.35
N LEU A 2 32.72 -9.57 -23.33
CA LEU A 2 32.30 -10.87 -22.76
C LEU A 2 32.09 -10.80 -21.21
N ILE A 3 32.86 -9.96 -20.50
CA ILE A 3 32.78 -9.80 -19.05
C ILE A 3 31.48 -9.02 -18.69
N ALA A 4 31.12 -8.01 -19.47
CA ALA A 4 29.86 -7.26 -19.26
C ALA A 4 28.61 -8.11 -19.55
N THR A 5 28.69 -9.00 -20.55
CA THR A 5 27.63 -9.95 -20.89
C THR A 5 27.54 -11.07 -19.85
N GLY A 6 28.68 -11.56 -19.35
CA GLY A 6 28.75 -12.55 -18.25
C GLY A 6 28.17 -12.00 -16.94
N ASN A 7 28.49 -10.75 -16.58
CA ASN A 7 27.92 -10.09 -15.39
C ASN A 7 26.40 -9.82 -15.55
N LYS A 8 25.93 -9.52 -16.74
CA LYS A 8 24.51 -9.36 -17.02
C LYS A 8 23.75 -10.69 -16.95
N LEU A 9 24.34 -11.79 -17.39
CA LEU A 9 23.78 -13.14 -17.27
C LEU A 9 23.84 -13.66 -15.82
N LEU A 10 24.88 -13.33 -15.05
CA LEU A 10 24.97 -13.66 -13.63
C LEU A 10 24.00 -12.83 -12.76
N GLN A 11 23.69 -11.58 -13.15
CA GLN A 11 22.64 -10.80 -12.52
C GLN A 11 21.23 -11.28 -12.88
N GLN A 12 21.03 -11.84 -14.07
CA GLN A 12 19.79 -12.53 -14.44
C GLN A 12 19.63 -13.90 -13.74
N ALA A 13 20.71 -14.53 -13.29
CA ALA A 13 20.67 -15.78 -12.54
C ALA A 13 20.40 -15.60 -11.03
N LYS A 14 20.58 -14.40 -10.46
CA LYS A 14 20.01 -14.03 -9.16
C LYS A 14 18.56 -13.66 -9.42
N GLY A 15 17.63 -14.50 -8.97
CA GLY A 15 16.20 -14.22 -9.11
C GLY A 15 15.88 -12.80 -8.65
N ALA A 16 15.19 -12.01 -9.48
CA ALA A 16 14.72 -10.68 -9.09
C ALA A 16 13.90 -10.77 -7.79
N TYR A 17 13.90 -9.70 -7.00
CA TYR A 17 13.23 -9.61 -5.70
C TYR A 17 13.77 -10.60 -4.66
N SER A 18 15.07 -10.83 -4.64
CA SER A 18 15.76 -11.77 -3.74
C SER A 18 16.63 -11.10 -2.69
N ALA A 19 16.82 -9.77 -2.75
CA ALA A 19 17.59 -9.02 -1.78
C ALA A 19 17.00 -9.17 -0.38
N LYS A 20 17.87 -9.43 0.59
CA LYS A 20 17.47 -9.53 2.00
C LYS A 20 17.29 -8.13 2.57
N ILE A 21 16.13 -7.88 3.13
CA ILE A 21 15.87 -6.62 3.85
C ILE A 21 16.60 -6.67 5.20
N ARG A 22 17.40 -5.65 5.47
CA ARG A 22 18.25 -5.53 6.67
C ARG A 22 18.29 -4.06 7.12
N ARG A 23 18.86 -3.80 8.32
CA ARG A 23 18.98 -2.43 8.85
C ARG A 23 19.84 -1.49 7.98
N ASP A 24 20.89 -2.04 7.39
CA ASP A 24 21.81 -1.34 6.47
C ASP A 24 21.33 -1.39 5.01
N GLN A 25 20.25 -2.10 4.75
CA GLN A 25 19.67 -2.29 3.44
C GLN A 25 18.13 -2.40 3.54
N PRO A 26 17.46 -1.32 4.01
CA PRO A 26 16.00 -1.29 4.15
C PRO A 26 15.32 -1.34 2.79
N THR A 27 14.01 -1.54 2.77
CA THR A 27 13.16 -1.23 1.61
C THR A 27 12.33 0.02 1.86
N ALA A 28 11.70 0.56 0.83
CA ALA A 28 10.77 1.67 0.95
C ALA A 28 9.33 1.23 0.67
N LEU A 29 8.40 1.78 1.45
CA LEU A 29 6.96 1.63 1.26
C LEU A 29 6.33 3.01 1.17
N VAL A 30 5.65 3.30 0.06
CA VAL A 30 4.96 4.57 -0.15
C VAL A 30 3.46 4.32 -0.26
N PHE A 31 2.68 4.97 0.59
CA PHE A 31 1.22 5.03 0.44
C PHE A 31 0.82 6.28 -0.32
N LEU A 32 0.00 6.13 -1.34
CA LEU A 32 -0.77 7.18 -2.00
C LEU A 32 -2.22 7.02 -1.55
N ILE A 33 -2.76 8.01 -0.85
CA ILE A 33 -4.08 7.89 -0.25
C ILE A 33 -4.97 9.00 -0.78
N ASP A 34 -6.03 8.59 -1.44
CA ASP A 34 -7.06 9.50 -1.89
C ASP A 34 -7.72 10.18 -0.68
N GLN A 35 -7.72 11.49 -0.69
CA GLN A 35 -8.33 12.35 0.31
C GLN A 35 -9.37 13.30 -0.31
N SER A 36 -9.82 13.00 -1.54
CA SER A 36 -10.81 13.80 -2.26
C SER A 36 -12.18 13.80 -1.56
N GLY A 37 -13.04 14.72 -1.96
CA GLY A 37 -14.35 14.88 -1.35
C GLY A 37 -15.23 13.63 -1.44
N SER A 38 -15.10 12.81 -2.50
CA SER A 38 -15.81 11.54 -2.68
C SER A 38 -15.49 10.50 -1.60
N MET A 39 -14.31 10.57 -1.01
CA MET A 39 -13.90 9.69 0.10
C MET A 39 -14.72 9.93 1.39
N GLY A 40 -15.35 11.07 1.53
CA GLY A 40 -16.26 11.39 2.67
C GLY A 40 -17.64 10.78 2.52
N GLY A 41 -18.04 10.43 1.29
CA GLY A 41 -19.29 9.75 0.98
C GLY A 41 -19.19 8.25 1.13
N GLY A 42 -20.33 7.61 0.94
CA GLY A 42 -20.45 6.17 0.91
C GLY A 42 -20.40 5.48 2.26
N SER A 43 -20.70 4.21 2.24
CA SER A 43 -20.62 3.37 3.41
C SER A 43 -19.93 2.06 3.06
N LEU A 44 -18.72 1.91 3.54
CA LEU A 44 -18.00 0.63 3.51
C LEU A 44 -18.17 -0.08 4.84
N THR A 45 -18.42 -1.37 4.81
CA THR A 45 -18.46 -2.19 6.01
C THR A 45 -17.13 -2.91 6.17
N ILE A 46 -16.38 -2.51 7.22
CA ILE A 46 -15.10 -3.13 7.58
C ILE A 46 -15.22 -3.67 9.00
N ASP A 47 -14.95 -4.98 9.18
CA ASP A 47 -15.07 -5.68 10.46
C ASP A 47 -16.43 -5.44 11.14
N GLY A 48 -17.52 -5.50 10.36
CA GLY A 48 -18.90 -5.29 10.85
C GLY A 48 -19.27 -3.86 11.20
N LYS A 49 -18.41 -2.87 10.93
CA LYS A 49 -18.69 -1.44 11.15
C LYS A 49 -18.78 -0.70 9.84
N THR A 50 -19.88 0.00 9.64
CA THR A 50 -20.09 0.88 8.49
C THR A 50 -19.43 2.22 8.73
N MET A 51 -18.66 2.71 7.75
CA MET A 51 -17.89 3.95 7.85
C MET A 51 -17.68 4.57 6.47
N SER A 52 -17.22 5.82 6.43
CA SER A 52 -16.84 6.48 5.18
C SER A 52 -15.61 5.80 4.54
N LYS A 53 -15.40 6.01 3.23
CA LYS A 53 -14.22 5.50 2.54
C LYS A 53 -12.92 6.09 3.12
N ALA A 54 -12.95 7.38 3.54
CA ALA A 54 -11.81 8.01 4.22
C ALA A 54 -11.47 7.35 5.56
N ASP A 55 -12.49 7.04 6.39
CA ASP A 55 -12.29 6.32 7.65
C ASP A 55 -11.79 4.89 7.39
N ALA A 56 -12.34 4.23 6.37
CA ALA A 56 -11.90 2.91 5.95
C ALA A 56 -10.42 2.91 5.53
N ALA A 57 -10.02 3.83 4.66
CA ALA A 57 -8.63 3.99 4.22
C ALA A 57 -7.70 4.25 5.42
N ALA A 58 -8.07 5.15 6.32
CA ALA A 58 -7.27 5.45 7.51
C ALA A 58 -7.15 4.24 8.44
N ARG A 59 -8.24 3.50 8.66
CA ARG A 59 -8.24 2.27 9.47
C ARG A 59 -7.31 1.21 8.88
N ILE A 60 -7.38 0.99 7.57
CA ILE A 60 -6.58 0.02 6.83
C ILE A 60 -5.09 0.38 6.89
N VAL A 61 -4.73 1.62 6.57
CA VAL A 61 -3.34 2.09 6.60
C VAL A 61 -2.76 1.96 8.00
N ASN A 62 -3.45 2.43 9.04
CA ASN A 62 -2.99 2.29 10.41
C ASN A 62 -2.88 0.82 10.86
N ALA A 63 -3.77 -0.06 10.40
CA ALA A 63 -3.67 -1.50 10.67
C ALA A 63 -2.44 -2.12 9.98
N ALA A 64 -2.16 -1.74 8.72
CA ALA A 64 -0.97 -2.17 8.01
C ALA A 64 0.31 -1.70 8.71
N LEU A 65 0.38 -0.44 9.17
CA LEU A 65 1.52 0.10 9.90
C LEU A 65 1.77 -0.65 11.23
N ARG A 66 0.71 -0.99 11.98
CA ARG A 66 0.83 -1.84 13.18
C ARG A 66 1.37 -3.22 12.86
N GLU A 67 0.90 -3.84 11.79
CA GLU A 67 1.37 -5.16 11.38
C GLU A 67 2.85 -5.11 10.93
N LEU A 68 3.26 -4.05 10.25
CA LEU A 68 4.67 -3.84 9.86
C LEU A 68 5.57 -3.67 11.09
N LEU A 69 5.16 -2.90 12.11
CA LEU A 69 5.88 -2.80 13.37
C LEU A 69 6.05 -4.16 14.03
N LYS A 70 4.96 -4.92 14.13
CA LYS A 70 4.98 -6.27 14.70
C LYS A 70 5.93 -7.21 13.95
N LYS A 71 5.88 -7.22 12.62
CA LYS A 71 6.79 -8.01 11.77
C LYS A 71 8.25 -7.56 11.88
N SER A 72 8.49 -6.27 12.10
CA SER A 72 9.83 -5.70 12.26
C SER A 72 10.40 -5.89 13.67
N THR A 73 9.60 -6.36 14.63
CA THR A 73 10.05 -6.68 15.99
C THR A 73 10.46 -8.16 16.06
N LYS A 74 11.70 -8.42 16.47
CA LYS A 74 12.25 -9.78 16.57
C LYS A 74 13.05 -9.89 17.86
N ASN A 75 12.71 -10.86 18.71
CA ASN A 75 13.30 -11.02 20.04
C ASN A 75 13.21 -9.73 20.90
N ASP A 76 12.05 -9.10 20.91
CA ASP A 76 11.74 -7.82 21.58
C ASP A 76 12.60 -6.63 21.10
N GLU A 77 13.30 -6.76 19.97
CA GLU A 77 14.09 -5.71 19.36
C GLU A 77 13.44 -5.25 18.05
N LEU A 78 13.06 -3.97 18.00
CA LEU A 78 12.55 -3.34 16.78
C LEU A 78 13.69 -3.05 15.80
N ARG A 79 13.47 -3.36 14.54
CA ARG A 79 14.47 -3.22 13.48
C ARG A 79 13.97 -2.28 12.38
N ASN A 80 14.82 -1.36 11.98
CA ASN A 80 14.56 -0.42 10.90
C ASN A 80 14.73 -1.11 9.53
N TYR A 81 13.74 -1.90 9.15
CA TYR A 81 13.73 -2.65 7.88
C TYR A 81 13.03 -1.92 6.75
N ILE A 82 12.22 -0.91 7.07
CA ILE A 82 11.38 -0.23 6.09
C ILE A 82 11.41 1.27 6.36
N ASP A 83 11.60 2.06 5.31
CA ASP A 83 11.34 3.48 5.28
C ASP A 83 9.96 3.71 4.68
N ILE A 84 9.09 4.44 5.38
CA ILE A 84 7.70 4.63 4.98
C ILE A 84 7.44 6.09 4.64
N ALA A 85 6.71 6.34 3.57
CA ALA A 85 6.15 7.65 3.25
C ALA A 85 4.63 7.53 3.04
N ILE A 86 3.88 8.56 3.46
CA ILE A 86 2.44 8.67 3.21
C ILE A 86 2.18 9.96 2.46
N ILE A 87 1.68 9.85 1.25
CA ILE A 87 1.23 10.96 0.41
C ILE A 87 -0.28 10.93 0.37
N GLY A 88 -0.95 11.96 0.88
CA GLY A 88 -2.37 12.19 0.70
C GLY A 88 -2.60 13.10 -0.50
N TYR A 89 -3.59 12.79 -1.34
CA TYR A 89 -3.96 13.64 -2.47
C TYR A 89 -5.48 13.91 -2.46
N GLY A 90 -5.82 15.19 -2.46
CA GLY A 90 -7.21 15.65 -2.33
C GLY A 90 -7.31 16.96 -1.57
N LYS A 91 -6.84 16.98 -0.36
CA LYS A 91 -6.83 18.18 0.47
C LYS A 91 -6.18 19.35 -0.29
N GLU A 92 -6.90 20.48 -0.41
CA GLU A 92 -6.48 21.63 -1.20
C GLU A 92 -6.22 21.31 -2.68
N SER A 93 -6.77 20.19 -3.19
CA SER A 93 -6.55 19.68 -4.54
C SER A 93 -5.06 19.50 -4.88
N LYS A 94 -4.27 19.05 -3.90
CA LYS A 94 -2.82 18.83 -3.99
C LYS A 94 -2.43 17.47 -3.44
N ALA A 95 -1.22 17.02 -3.83
CA ALA A 95 -0.56 15.87 -3.26
C ALA A 95 0.49 16.32 -2.22
N ASN A 96 0.28 16.00 -0.95
CA ASN A 96 1.13 16.41 0.16
C ASN A 96 1.50 15.22 1.05
N MET A 97 2.56 15.38 1.87
CA MET A 97 2.83 14.42 2.94
C MET A 97 1.68 14.43 3.93
N ALA A 98 1.22 13.25 4.35
CA ALA A 98 -0.03 13.10 5.09
C ALA A 98 0.11 12.42 6.46
N TRP A 99 1.29 12.42 7.01
CA TRP A 99 1.50 11.99 8.39
C TRP A 99 0.72 12.88 9.37
N SER A 100 0.22 12.30 10.44
CA SER A 100 -0.44 13.05 11.52
C SER A 100 0.42 13.14 12.79
N GLY A 101 -0.02 13.98 13.73
CA GLY A 101 0.62 14.14 15.02
C GLY A 101 2.06 14.63 14.94
N LYS A 102 2.96 14.02 15.70
CA LYS A 102 4.37 14.39 15.76
C LYS A 102 5.16 14.11 14.47
N LEU A 103 4.61 13.27 13.59
CA LEU A 103 5.21 12.95 12.29
C LEU A 103 4.78 13.91 11.17
N ALA A 104 3.87 14.85 11.46
CA ALA A 104 3.40 15.81 10.47
C ALA A 104 4.54 16.56 9.78
N GLY A 105 4.51 16.58 8.44
CA GLY A 105 5.54 17.22 7.62
C GLY A 105 6.79 16.38 7.34
N LYS A 106 6.97 15.20 7.97
CA LYS A 106 8.05 14.29 7.61
C LYS A 106 7.80 13.66 6.23
N THR A 107 8.89 13.44 5.50
CA THR A 107 8.83 12.72 4.21
C THR A 107 8.94 11.22 4.44
N TRP A 108 10.05 10.78 5.01
CA TRP A 108 10.31 9.39 5.35
C TRP A 108 10.27 9.19 6.86
N VAL A 109 9.72 8.06 7.28
CA VAL A 109 9.63 7.63 8.68
C VAL A 109 10.09 6.18 8.73
N ASN A 110 11.11 5.89 9.55
CA ASN A 110 11.57 4.54 9.78
C ASN A 110 10.77 3.85 10.91
N MET A 111 11.00 2.57 11.15
CA MET A 111 10.25 1.79 12.13
C MET A 111 10.39 2.34 13.57
N ALA A 112 11.57 2.81 13.97
CA ALA A 112 11.77 3.37 15.31
C ALA A 112 10.99 4.68 15.49
N GLU A 113 11.08 5.59 14.52
CA GLU A 113 10.31 6.84 14.53
C GLU A 113 8.79 6.58 14.52
N LEU A 114 8.36 5.55 13.78
CA LEU A 114 6.96 5.15 13.73
C LEU A 114 6.47 4.70 15.11
N ASP A 115 7.22 3.85 15.80
CA ASP A 115 6.85 3.34 17.13
C ASP A 115 6.83 4.44 18.19
N GLU A 116 7.88 5.26 18.23
CA GLU A 116 8.03 6.34 19.21
C GLU A 116 6.97 7.44 19.09
N ASN A 117 6.44 7.67 17.88
CA ASN A 117 5.54 8.79 17.59
C ASN A 117 4.10 8.37 17.31
N ALA A 118 3.70 7.19 17.75
CA ALA A 118 2.32 6.72 17.63
C ALA A 118 1.36 7.61 18.47
N GLU A 119 0.28 8.06 17.87
CA GLU A 119 -0.87 8.58 18.61
C GLU A 119 -1.63 7.39 19.22
N LYS A 120 -1.71 7.33 20.55
CA LYS A 120 -2.36 6.23 21.27
C LYS A 120 -3.76 6.61 21.69
N THR A 121 -4.75 5.83 21.28
CA THR A 121 -6.16 6.02 21.67
C THR A 121 -6.66 4.76 22.39
N VAL A 122 -7.33 4.94 23.50
CA VAL A 122 -7.99 3.83 24.18
C VAL A 122 -9.36 3.64 23.54
N ILE A 123 -9.60 2.44 23.03
CA ILE A 123 -10.91 2.02 22.54
C ILE A 123 -11.51 1.01 23.52
N SER A 124 -12.80 1.14 23.79
CA SER A 124 -13.55 0.20 24.61
C SER A 124 -14.45 -0.66 23.73
N SER A 125 -14.52 -1.96 24.02
CA SER A 125 -15.46 -2.89 23.46
C SER A 125 -16.12 -3.71 24.58
N TRP A 126 -17.39 -4.08 24.39
CA TRP A 126 -18.08 -4.94 25.34
C TRP A 126 -18.03 -6.39 24.84
N VAL A 127 -17.52 -7.27 25.67
CA VAL A 127 -17.58 -8.71 25.44
C VAL A 127 -18.77 -9.26 26.20
N PHE A 128 -19.67 -9.95 25.50
CA PHE A 128 -20.87 -10.57 26.07
C PHE A 128 -20.63 -12.08 26.23
N PHE A 129 -20.88 -12.59 27.40
CA PHE A 129 -20.72 -14.00 27.72
C PHE A 129 -22.05 -14.77 27.63
N PRO A 130 -22.01 -16.10 27.42
CA PRO A 130 -23.22 -16.93 27.30
C PRO A 130 -24.13 -16.94 28.56
N ASP A 131 -23.59 -16.58 29.72
CA ASP A 131 -24.32 -16.46 30.99
C ASP A 131 -25.09 -15.13 31.13
N GLY A 132 -25.03 -14.27 30.12
CA GLY A 132 -25.67 -12.96 30.10
C GLY A 132 -24.83 -11.84 30.74
N SER A 133 -23.66 -12.15 31.28
CA SER A 133 -22.73 -11.14 31.79
C SER A 133 -22.01 -10.43 30.62
N SER A 134 -21.48 -9.23 30.88
CA SER A 134 -20.66 -8.51 29.95
C SER A 134 -19.51 -7.83 30.66
N GLU A 135 -18.37 -7.74 29.97
CA GLU A 135 -17.16 -7.07 30.45
C GLU A 135 -16.70 -6.03 29.46
N GLU A 136 -16.26 -4.86 29.93
CA GLU A 136 -15.66 -3.83 29.13
C GLU A 136 -14.17 -4.14 28.91
N GLU A 137 -13.79 -4.51 27.70
CA GLU A 137 -12.41 -4.63 27.31
C GLU A 137 -11.89 -3.30 26.78
N LYS A 138 -10.75 -2.84 27.30
CA LYS A 138 -10.04 -1.65 26.83
C LYS A 138 -8.77 -2.03 26.11
N ALA A 139 -8.63 -1.57 24.87
CA ALA A 139 -7.43 -1.76 24.08
C ALA A 139 -6.82 -0.42 23.70
N THR A 140 -5.50 -0.30 23.80
CA THR A 140 -4.79 0.87 23.26
C THR A 140 -4.42 0.61 21.81
N VAL A 141 -4.87 1.49 20.93
CA VAL A 141 -4.61 1.41 19.49
C VAL A 141 -3.74 2.57 19.04
N SER A 142 -2.66 2.25 18.37
CA SER A 142 -1.75 3.22 17.76
C SER A 142 -2.23 3.66 16.38
N SER A 143 -2.07 4.95 16.07
CA SER A 143 -2.38 5.52 14.76
C SER A 143 -1.39 6.62 14.38
N TRP A 144 -1.23 6.85 13.06
CA TRP A 144 -0.28 7.80 12.48
C TRP A 144 -0.87 8.57 11.30
N PHE A 145 -2.04 8.15 10.83
CA PHE A 145 -2.75 8.73 9.71
C PHE A 145 -4.21 8.96 10.09
N LYS A 146 -4.74 10.14 9.77
CA LYS A 146 -6.13 10.53 10.03
C LYS A 146 -6.94 10.60 8.75
N PRO A 147 -8.23 10.25 8.79
CA PRO A 147 -9.10 10.36 7.63
C PRO A 147 -9.25 11.83 7.21
N VAL A 148 -9.21 12.07 5.91
CA VAL A 148 -9.48 13.35 5.28
C VAL A 148 -10.32 13.10 4.04
N ALA A 149 -11.33 13.96 3.81
CA ALA A 149 -12.16 13.93 2.62
C ALA A 149 -12.47 15.36 2.19
N SER A 150 -11.71 15.90 1.25
CA SER A 150 -11.90 17.25 0.73
C SER A 150 -11.13 17.49 -0.57
N GLY A 151 -11.66 18.38 -1.40
CA GLY A 151 -11.01 18.77 -2.66
C GLY A 151 -11.22 17.79 -3.81
N LEU A 152 -10.41 17.94 -4.82
CA LEU A 152 -10.41 17.13 -6.04
C LEU A 152 -9.49 15.90 -5.91
N THR A 153 -9.29 15.12 -6.98
CA THR A 153 -8.49 13.89 -6.99
C THR A 153 -7.23 14.06 -7.86
N PRO A 154 -6.18 14.75 -7.39
CA PRO A 154 -4.95 14.96 -8.16
C PRO A 154 -4.03 13.72 -8.14
N MET A 155 -4.52 12.61 -8.72
CA MET A 155 -3.83 11.31 -8.73
C MET A 155 -2.54 11.35 -9.54
N LEU A 156 -2.51 12.05 -10.69
CA LEU A 156 -1.31 12.22 -11.50
C LEU A 156 -0.20 12.88 -10.68
N SER A 157 -0.54 13.98 -10.00
CA SER A 157 0.41 14.71 -9.16
C SER A 157 0.94 13.84 -8.01
N ALA A 158 0.09 12.97 -7.44
CA ALA A 158 0.49 12.03 -6.39
C ALA A 158 1.48 10.97 -6.91
N ILE A 159 1.21 10.38 -8.08
CA ILE A 159 2.09 9.39 -8.71
C ILE A 159 3.44 10.04 -9.07
N GLN A 160 3.45 11.26 -9.61
CA GLN A 160 4.67 11.99 -9.93
C GLN A 160 5.49 12.28 -8.66
N LYS A 161 4.84 12.73 -7.59
CA LYS A 161 5.50 12.95 -6.29
C LYS A 161 6.11 11.66 -5.72
N ALA A 162 5.39 10.54 -5.79
CA ALA A 162 5.94 9.24 -5.40
C ALA A 162 7.13 8.83 -6.25
N THR A 163 7.05 9.06 -7.57
CA THR A 163 8.15 8.78 -8.51
C THR A 163 9.41 9.53 -8.13
N ASP A 164 9.30 10.81 -7.80
CA ASP A 164 10.46 11.63 -7.40
C ASP A 164 11.03 11.19 -6.05
N LEU A 165 10.17 10.92 -5.05
CA LEU A 165 10.61 10.41 -3.76
C LEU A 165 11.32 9.07 -3.84
N VAL A 166 10.77 8.14 -4.61
CA VAL A 166 11.37 6.81 -4.78
C VAL A 166 12.69 6.89 -5.56
N ARG A 167 12.76 7.73 -6.60
CA ARG A 167 13.99 7.96 -7.38
C ARG A 167 15.09 8.51 -6.48
N GLU A 168 14.77 9.51 -5.65
CA GLU A 168 15.72 10.10 -4.71
C GLU A 168 16.16 9.08 -3.65
N TRP A 169 15.24 8.30 -3.09
CA TRP A 169 15.54 7.26 -2.12
C TRP A 169 16.51 6.22 -2.69
N ILE A 170 16.27 5.72 -3.92
CA ILE A 170 17.17 4.79 -4.59
C ILE A 170 18.56 5.42 -4.78
N ALA A 171 18.62 6.67 -5.27
CA ALA A 171 19.87 7.38 -5.53
C ALA A 171 20.69 7.68 -4.27
N ASN A 172 20.03 7.77 -3.11
CA ASN A 172 20.68 8.03 -1.81
C ASN A 172 21.27 6.77 -1.15
N GLY A 173 21.74 5.81 -1.95
CA GLY A 173 22.49 4.65 -1.48
C GLY A 173 21.68 3.37 -1.34
N HIS A 174 20.43 3.35 -1.84
CA HIS A 174 19.55 2.18 -1.75
C HIS A 174 19.42 1.40 -3.07
N ASN A 175 20.33 1.60 -4.01
CA ASN A 175 20.32 0.91 -5.30
C ASN A 175 20.44 -0.62 -5.19
N SER A 176 21.04 -1.14 -4.12
CA SER A 176 21.14 -2.58 -3.87
C SER A 176 20.06 -3.15 -2.94
N SER A 177 19.15 -2.29 -2.48
CA SER A 177 18.02 -2.66 -1.62
C SER A 177 16.95 -3.46 -2.37
N PHE A 178 16.09 -4.14 -1.61
CA PHE A 178 14.85 -4.69 -2.15
C PHE A 178 14.01 -3.56 -2.78
N PRO A 179 13.41 -3.78 -3.97
CA PRO A 179 12.69 -2.72 -4.67
C PRO A 179 11.57 -2.08 -3.84
N PRO A 180 11.41 -0.76 -3.90
CA PRO A 180 10.31 -0.06 -3.25
C PRO A 180 8.94 -0.56 -3.72
N VAL A 181 7.97 -0.51 -2.80
CA VAL A 181 6.56 -0.78 -3.09
C VAL A 181 5.77 0.51 -2.91
N VAL A 182 4.96 0.85 -3.90
CA VAL A 182 4.04 2.00 -3.85
C VAL A 182 2.62 1.46 -3.90
N ILE A 183 1.77 1.86 -2.96
CA ILE A 183 0.39 1.39 -2.82
C ILE A 183 -0.54 2.58 -2.91
N ASN A 184 -1.38 2.60 -3.94
CA ASN A 184 -2.41 3.60 -4.15
C ASN A 184 -3.76 3.09 -3.63
N ILE A 185 -4.42 3.88 -2.79
CA ILE A 185 -5.76 3.62 -2.25
C ILE A 185 -6.67 4.74 -2.70
N THR A 186 -7.67 4.43 -3.52
CA THR A 186 -8.57 5.42 -4.14
C THR A 186 -9.98 4.86 -4.31
N ASP A 187 -10.96 5.74 -4.40
CA ASP A 187 -12.35 5.40 -4.71
C ASP A 187 -12.76 5.80 -6.13
N GLY A 188 -11.85 6.41 -6.92
CA GLY A 188 -12.36 6.92 -8.16
C GLY A 188 -11.41 7.57 -9.13
N GLU A 189 -12.02 8.48 -9.87
CA GLU A 189 -11.48 9.13 -11.05
C GLU A 189 -10.49 10.23 -10.68
N ALA A 190 -9.34 10.22 -11.35
CA ALA A 190 -8.42 11.35 -11.31
C ALA A 190 -9.04 12.59 -11.97
N THR A 191 -8.88 13.73 -11.32
CA THR A 191 -9.37 15.02 -11.86
C THR A 191 -8.29 15.85 -12.55
N ASP A 192 -7.02 15.52 -12.37
CA ASP A 192 -5.88 16.26 -12.92
C ASP A 192 -5.30 15.64 -14.18
N ALA A 193 -5.81 14.49 -14.63
CA ALA A 193 -5.33 13.82 -15.84
C ALA A 193 -6.34 12.83 -16.42
N LYS A 194 -6.20 12.55 -17.72
CA LYS A 194 -6.90 11.46 -18.41
C LYS A 194 -6.08 10.16 -18.38
N ALA A 195 -6.73 9.02 -18.65
CA ALA A 195 -6.15 7.69 -18.62
C ALA A 195 -4.76 7.57 -19.29
N PRO A 196 -4.48 8.11 -20.50
CA PRO A 196 -3.16 7.97 -21.11
C PRO A 196 -2.01 8.59 -20.29
N ALA A 197 -2.27 9.74 -19.63
CA ALA A 197 -1.27 10.39 -18.79
C ALA A 197 -1.04 9.61 -17.48
N LEU A 198 -2.09 9.05 -16.87
CA LEU A 198 -2.00 8.21 -15.69
C LEU A 198 -1.25 6.90 -15.98
N LEU A 199 -1.55 6.25 -17.09
CA LEU A 199 -0.82 5.05 -17.54
C LEU A 199 0.67 5.35 -17.73
N LYS A 200 1.00 6.47 -18.37
CA LYS A 200 2.41 6.87 -18.56
C LYS A 200 3.11 7.17 -17.24
N ALA A 201 2.43 7.82 -16.30
CA ALA A 201 3.00 8.08 -14.98
C ALA A 201 3.21 6.78 -14.18
N ALA A 202 2.26 5.85 -14.21
CA ALA A 202 2.38 4.54 -13.59
C ALA A 202 3.53 3.71 -14.20
N GLU A 203 3.67 3.73 -15.53
CA GLU A 203 4.80 3.12 -16.24
C GLU A 203 6.13 3.73 -15.77
N THR A 204 6.24 5.05 -15.76
CA THR A 204 7.46 5.76 -15.31
C THR A 204 7.84 5.41 -13.87
N LEU A 205 6.86 5.29 -12.97
CA LEU A 205 7.09 4.86 -11.59
C LEU A 205 7.58 3.40 -11.54
N SER A 206 6.92 2.51 -12.27
CA SER A 206 7.23 1.08 -12.28
C SER A 206 8.54 0.75 -13.01
N GLU A 207 9.03 1.63 -13.89
CA GLU A 207 10.33 1.50 -14.54
C GLU A 207 11.51 1.84 -13.63
N LEU A 208 11.29 2.58 -12.53
CA LEU A 208 12.31 2.77 -11.52
C LEU A 208 12.72 1.41 -10.95
N ARG A 209 14.00 1.27 -10.64
CA ARG A 209 14.53 -0.03 -10.23
C ARG A 209 15.71 0.09 -9.29
N THR A 210 15.84 -0.90 -8.44
CA THR A 210 17.09 -1.24 -7.77
C THR A 210 17.81 -2.35 -8.58
N ASP A 211 18.98 -2.78 -8.12
CA ASP A 211 19.70 -3.90 -8.72
C ASP A 211 18.90 -5.23 -8.60
N ASP A 212 17.97 -5.30 -7.64
CA ASP A 212 17.17 -6.49 -7.32
C ASP A 212 15.84 -6.57 -8.07
N GLY A 213 15.37 -5.49 -8.68
CA GLY A 213 14.12 -5.49 -9.46
C GLY A 213 13.50 -4.10 -9.64
N GLN A 214 12.35 -4.09 -10.30
CA GLN A 214 11.56 -2.89 -10.55
C GLN A 214 10.69 -2.53 -9.35
N VAL A 215 10.34 -1.26 -9.22
CA VAL A 215 9.36 -0.76 -8.25
C VAL A 215 8.01 -1.44 -8.50
N LEU A 216 7.35 -1.88 -7.43
CA LEU A 216 6.01 -2.44 -7.51
C LEU A 216 4.97 -1.34 -7.25
N PHE A 217 4.07 -1.12 -8.20
CA PHE A 217 2.94 -0.22 -8.04
C PHE A 217 1.66 -1.03 -7.89
N LEU A 218 1.07 -0.98 -6.71
CA LEU A 218 -0.14 -1.71 -6.33
C LEU A 218 -1.31 -0.74 -6.21
N ASN A 219 -2.51 -1.17 -6.63
CA ASN A 219 -3.70 -0.34 -6.56
C ASN A 219 -4.83 -1.01 -5.78
N CYS A 220 -5.45 -0.26 -4.89
CA CYS A 220 -6.59 -0.66 -4.10
C CYS A 220 -7.77 0.26 -4.43
N HIS A 221 -8.81 -0.31 -5.04
CA HIS A 221 -10.03 0.41 -5.36
C HIS A 221 -11.08 0.18 -4.27
N LEU A 222 -11.45 1.25 -3.59
CA LEU A 222 -12.54 1.28 -2.62
C LEU A 222 -13.84 1.63 -3.35
N SER A 223 -14.72 0.67 -3.57
CA SER A 223 -15.99 0.86 -4.26
C SER A 223 -17.17 0.62 -3.33
N GLU A 224 -18.26 1.35 -3.56
CA GLU A 224 -19.57 1.12 -2.97
C GLU A 224 -20.43 0.16 -3.83
N THR A 225 -19.94 -0.17 -5.02
CA THR A 225 -20.66 -1.09 -5.92
C THR A 225 -20.78 -2.45 -5.24
N GLU A 226 -22.00 -2.95 -5.11
CA GLU A 226 -22.25 -4.31 -4.64
C GLU A 226 -21.58 -5.30 -5.60
N GLY A 227 -20.84 -6.22 -5.05
CA GLY A 227 -20.12 -7.23 -5.82
C GLY A 227 -19.06 -7.94 -4.97
N ASP A 228 -18.59 -9.05 -5.50
CA ASP A 228 -17.55 -9.83 -4.85
C ASP A 228 -16.21 -9.08 -4.84
N SER A 229 -15.51 -9.18 -3.73
CA SER A 229 -14.15 -8.65 -3.64
C SER A 229 -13.21 -9.36 -4.62
N VAL A 230 -12.45 -8.60 -5.39
CA VAL A 230 -11.45 -9.15 -6.31
C VAL A 230 -10.06 -8.87 -5.77
N PHE A 231 -9.22 -9.89 -5.74
CA PHE A 231 -7.82 -9.82 -5.31
C PHE A 231 -6.92 -10.39 -6.38
N PHE A 232 -5.86 -9.65 -6.70
CA PHE A 232 -4.83 -10.06 -7.65
C PHE A 232 -5.42 -10.62 -8.96
N PRO A 233 -6.26 -9.85 -9.67
CA PRO A 233 -6.84 -10.34 -10.92
C PRO A 233 -5.75 -10.66 -11.96
N ASN A 234 -5.97 -11.70 -12.76
CA ASN A 234 -5.13 -12.03 -13.92
C ASN A 234 -5.63 -11.36 -15.18
N ASP A 235 -6.95 -11.10 -15.23
CA ASP A 235 -7.65 -10.59 -16.40
C ASP A 235 -8.67 -9.52 -15.99
N LYS A 236 -8.89 -8.54 -16.85
CA LYS A 236 -9.91 -7.49 -16.64
C LYS A 236 -11.34 -8.03 -16.54
N ASN A 237 -11.59 -9.22 -17.08
CA ASN A 237 -12.90 -9.85 -16.99
C ASN A 237 -13.25 -10.34 -15.57
N GLU A 238 -12.26 -10.42 -14.68
CA GLU A 238 -12.50 -10.67 -13.26
C GLU A 238 -13.02 -9.43 -12.53
N LEU A 239 -12.89 -8.24 -13.12
CA LEU A 239 -13.36 -6.97 -12.57
C LEU A 239 -14.79 -6.68 -13.06
N PRO A 240 -15.56 -5.91 -12.27
CA PRO A 240 -16.85 -5.38 -12.76
C PRO A 240 -16.63 -4.48 -13.99
N PRO A 241 -17.71 -4.15 -14.73
CA PRO A 241 -17.64 -3.24 -15.88
C PRO A 241 -17.48 -1.78 -15.45
N ASP A 242 -16.41 -1.50 -14.71
CA ASP A 242 -16.01 -0.22 -14.14
C ASP A 242 -14.74 0.25 -14.85
N GLU A 243 -14.80 1.41 -15.51
CA GLU A 243 -13.68 1.95 -16.29
C GLU A 243 -12.47 2.31 -15.39
N TYR A 244 -12.73 2.78 -14.16
CA TYR A 244 -11.66 3.12 -13.22
C TYR A 244 -10.98 1.88 -12.65
N ALA A 245 -11.75 0.85 -12.33
CA ALA A 245 -11.18 -0.43 -11.93
C ALA A 245 -10.28 -1.02 -13.03
N ARG A 246 -10.71 -0.92 -14.29
CA ARG A 246 -9.91 -1.37 -15.45
C ARG A 246 -8.66 -0.52 -15.67
N LEU A 247 -8.73 0.79 -15.46
CA LEU A 247 -7.58 1.67 -15.51
C LEU A 247 -6.57 1.34 -14.41
N LEU A 248 -7.02 1.16 -13.17
CA LEU A 248 -6.16 0.76 -12.06
C LEU A 248 -5.51 -0.60 -12.29
N PHE A 249 -6.22 -1.54 -12.91
CA PHE A 249 -5.64 -2.82 -13.35
C PHE A 249 -4.47 -2.61 -14.31
N ASP A 250 -4.65 -1.76 -15.34
CA ASP A 250 -3.59 -1.47 -16.30
C ASP A 250 -2.39 -0.78 -15.65
N MET A 251 -2.61 0.11 -14.70
CA MET A 251 -1.58 0.81 -13.94
C MET A 251 -0.81 -0.10 -12.98
N SER A 252 -1.40 -1.22 -12.56
CA SER A 252 -0.82 -2.10 -11.55
C SER A 252 0.31 -2.96 -12.10
N SER A 253 1.36 -3.14 -11.29
CA SER A 253 2.45 -4.06 -11.60
C SER A 253 1.98 -5.51 -11.63
N VAL A 254 2.64 -6.34 -12.42
CA VAL A 254 2.52 -7.79 -12.30
C VAL A 254 3.28 -8.23 -11.05
N MET A 255 2.67 -9.06 -10.23
CA MET A 255 3.30 -9.57 -9.01
C MET A 255 4.46 -10.51 -9.35
N PRO A 256 5.64 -10.31 -8.71
CA PRO A 256 6.77 -11.21 -8.89
C PRO A 256 6.45 -12.66 -8.50
N GLU A 257 7.09 -13.61 -9.19
CA GLU A 257 6.90 -15.05 -8.95
C GLU A 257 7.12 -15.46 -7.49
N LYS A 258 8.03 -14.79 -6.79
CA LYS A 258 8.30 -15.04 -5.37
C LYS A 258 7.04 -14.92 -4.48
N TYR A 259 6.07 -14.09 -4.86
CA TYR A 259 4.84 -13.85 -4.11
C TYR A 259 3.67 -14.75 -4.55
N ARG A 260 3.88 -15.62 -5.52
CA ARG A 260 2.80 -16.47 -6.08
C ARG A 260 2.04 -17.23 -5.00
N SER A 261 2.73 -17.91 -4.11
CA SER A 261 2.11 -18.72 -3.05
C SER A 261 1.23 -17.87 -2.13
N GLU A 262 1.71 -16.68 -1.73
CA GLU A 262 0.97 -15.76 -0.86
C GLU A 262 -0.25 -15.17 -1.59
N VAL A 263 -0.07 -14.79 -2.85
CA VAL A 263 -1.14 -14.28 -3.72
C VAL A 263 -2.24 -15.33 -3.88
N GLU A 264 -1.91 -16.57 -4.14
CA GLU A 264 -2.87 -17.67 -4.32
C GLU A 264 -3.61 -18.01 -3.01
N GLN A 265 -2.95 -17.90 -1.86
CA GLN A 265 -3.60 -18.02 -0.55
C GLN A 265 -4.63 -16.92 -0.32
N ILE A 266 -4.30 -15.66 -0.64
CA ILE A 266 -5.22 -14.52 -0.49
C ILE A 266 -6.38 -14.65 -1.48
N LYS A 267 -6.08 -14.99 -2.73
CA LYS A 267 -7.07 -15.19 -3.80
C LYS A 267 -7.97 -16.39 -3.55
N LYS A 268 -7.51 -17.38 -2.77
CA LYS A 268 -8.15 -18.69 -2.55
C LYS A 268 -8.36 -19.48 -3.83
N ALA A 269 -7.54 -19.24 -4.84
CA ALA A 269 -7.59 -19.92 -6.13
C ALA A 269 -6.23 -19.84 -6.82
N ALA A 270 -5.78 -20.94 -7.40
CA ALA A 270 -4.67 -20.97 -8.35
C ALA A 270 -5.26 -20.82 -9.76
N SER A 271 -5.13 -19.66 -10.39
CA SER A 271 -5.82 -19.42 -11.67
C SER A 271 -5.02 -18.71 -12.74
N GLY A 272 -3.71 -18.49 -12.59
CA GLY A 272 -3.02 -17.78 -13.63
C GLY A 272 -1.53 -17.57 -13.45
N LEU A 273 -0.91 -16.91 -14.43
CA LEU A 273 0.52 -16.67 -14.47
C LEU A 273 0.88 -15.21 -14.19
N ASN A 274 -0.06 -14.27 -14.37
CA ASN A 274 0.21 -12.83 -14.35
C ASN A 274 -0.73 -12.09 -13.39
N TYR A 275 -0.64 -12.40 -12.12
CA TYR A 275 -1.42 -11.70 -11.10
C TYR A 275 -1.07 -10.23 -11.06
N LYS A 276 -2.04 -9.34 -11.24
CA LYS A 276 -1.86 -7.90 -11.07
C LYS A 276 -1.92 -7.53 -9.59
N GLY A 277 -1.04 -6.64 -9.17
CA GLY A 277 -1.04 -6.05 -7.84
C GLY A 277 -2.23 -5.10 -7.64
N MET A 278 -3.43 -5.65 -7.70
CA MET A 278 -4.66 -4.89 -7.58
C MET A 278 -5.67 -5.60 -6.69
N THR A 279 -6.48 -4.81 -6.02
CA THR A 279 -7.69 -5.29 -5.34
C THR A 279 -8.85 -4.35 -5.59
N PHE A 280 -10.06 -4.92 -5.70
CA PHE A 280 -11.31 -4.21 -5.83
C PHE A 280 -12.25 -4.62 -4.70
N ASN A 281 -12.83 -3.63 -4.03
CA ASN A 281 -13.84 -3.80 -2.99
C ASN A 281 -13.46 -4.81 -1.89
N ALA A 282 -12.23 -4.72 -1.43
CA ALA A 282 -11.66 -5.65 -0.45
C ALA A 282 -12.11 -5.35 0.98
N ASP A 283 -12.35 -6.41 1.77
CA ASP A 283 -12.52 -6.28 3.22
C ASP A 283 -11.21 -5.86 3.92
N GLY A 284 -11.36 -5.30 5.12
CA GLY A 284 -10.24 -4.69 5.84
C GLY A 284 -9.09 -5.66 6.16
N THR A 285 -9.39 -6.89 6.56
CA THR A 285 -8.39 -7.90 6.92
C THR A 285 -7.57 -8.33 5.71
N ARG A 286 -8.25 -8.62 4.60
CA ARG A 286 -7.60 -9.03 3.34
C ARG A 286 -6.84 -7.89 2.69
N LEU A 287 -7.28 -6.64 2.90
CA LEU A 287 -6.55 -5.46 2.46
C LEU A 287 -5.22 -5.29 3.20
N VAL A 288 -5.19 -5.50 4.50
CA VAL A 288 -3.95 -5.50 5.26
C VAL A 288 -3.01 -6.61 4.75
N GLN A 289 -3.54 -7.80 4.46
CA GLN A 289 -2.76 -8.89 3.84
C GLN A 289 -2.23 -8.48 2.47
N PHE A 290 -3.06 -7.88 1.60
CA PHE A 290 -2.66 -7.37 0.30
C PHE A 290 -1.50 -6.37 0.41
N ILE A 291 -1.61 -5.39 1.32
CA ILE A 291 -0.58 -4.38 1.56
C ILE A 291 0.73 -5.02 2.04
N THR A 292 0.65 -6.07 2.86
CA THR A 292 1.82 -6.68 3.47
C THR A 292 2.49 -7.76 2.61
N VAL A 293 1.87 -8.23 1.53
CA VAL A 293 2.49 -9.18 0.58
C VAL A 293 3.80 -8.64 0.02
N GLY A 294 3.79 -7.40 -0.47
CA GLY A 294 4.97 -6.75 -1.04
C GLY A 294 6.08 -6.44 -0.02
N THR A 295 5.83 -6.62 1.28
CA THR A 295 6.76 -6.32 2.38
C THR A 295 7.14 -7.57 3.17
N SER A 296 6.88 -8.76 2.64
CA SER A 296 7.27 -10.04 3.26
C SER A 296 8.78 -10.26 3.13
N TYR A 297 9.49 -10.37 4.25
CA TYR A 297 10.94 -10.56 4.36
C TYR A 297 11.33 -11.64 5.39
#